data_cf1ec87c1b2b121f49c09c1591b95614
#
_entry.id   cf1ec87c1b2b121f49c09c1591b95614
#
_cell.length_a   1.000
_cell.length_b   1.000
_cell.length_c   1.000
_cell.angle_alpha   90.00
_cell.angle_beta   90.00
_cell.angle_gamma   90.00
#
_symmetry.space_group_name_H-M   'P 1'
#
loop_
_entity.id
_entity.type
_entity.pdbx_description
1 polymer ?
#
loop_
_entity_poly.entity_id
_entity_poly.type
_entity_poly.pdbx_seq_one_letter_code
_entity_poly.pdbx_strand_id
1 'polypeptide(L)'
;QNIFDIVESKTAANIELAFLNNDAYTPLDNVISTNTDQTKRDVIVNSSNYISTNEELTKKFLKLGIGIENMEFFAVLRVAKEFDIPAGGVFCITNYTNKDAHSDFLKNHEEAKKLLELHVKKGVKELTKR
;
A
#
# COMPACT_ATOMS: atom_id res chain seq x y z
N GLN A 1 11.82 0.97 -3.13
CA GLN A 1 11.06 1.51 -4.25
C GLN A 1 11.53 2.94 -4.55
N ASN A 2 11.39 3.35 -5.80
CA ASN A 2 11.69 4.70 -6.25
C ASN A 2 10.40 5.45 -6.58
N ILE A 3 10.47 6.78 -6.66
CA ILE A 3 9.35 7.59 -7.16
C ILE A 3 8.98 7.09 -8.56
N PHE A 4 7.66 6.97 -8.81
CA PHE A 4 7.03 6.44 -10.02
C PHE A 4 7.18 4.93 -10.25
N ASP A 5 7.77 4.17 -9.35
CA ASP A 5 7.70 2.70 -9.42
C ASP A 5 6.25 2.23 -9.31
N ILE A 6 5.88 1.27 -10.14
CA ILE A 6 4.62 0.53 -10.03
C ILE A 6 4.87 -0.69 -9.15
N VAL A 7 4.06 -0.83 -8.12
CA VAL A 7 4.18 -1.89 -7.12
C VAL A 7 2.84 -2.59 -6.94
N GLU A 8 2.88 -3.90 -6.79
CA GLU A 8 1.70 -4.74 -6.56
C GLU A 8 1.72 -5.30 -5.14
N SER A 9 0.55 -5.48 -4.56
CA SER A 9 0.39 -6.12 -3.25
C SER A 9 -0.92 -6.90 -3.13
N LYS A 10 -0.88 -7.93 -2.31
CA LYS A 10 -2.04 -8.68 -1.80
C LYS A 10 -2.06 -8.76 -0.28
N THR A 11 -1.17 -8.03 0.39
CA THR A 11 -1.05 -8.00 1.85
C THR A 11 -1.10 -6.56 2.36
N ALA A 12 -2.05 -6.28 3.22
CA ALA A 12 -2.20 -5.00 3.89
C ALA A 12 -2.05 -5.15 5.41
N ALA A 13 -1.45 -4.15 6.03
CA ALA A 13 -1.39 -3.98 7.48
C ALA A 13 -2.15 -2.73 7.92
N ASN A 14 -2.62 -2.72 9.15
CA ASN A 14 -3.18 -1.54 9.81
C ASN A 14 -2.46 -1.36 11.15
N ILE A 15 -1.29 -0.76 11.11
CA ILE A 15 -0.42 -0.53 12.25
C ILE A 15 -0.39 0.96 12.55
N GLU A 16 -0.98 1.32 13.67
CA GLU A 16 -1.01 2.68 14.20
C GLU A 16 0.26 2.99 15.00
N LEU A 17 0.57 4.28 15.18
CA LEU A 17 1.77 4.74 15.91
C LEU A 17 1.84 4.19 17.33
N ALA A 18 0.71 4.09 18.02
CA ALA A 18 0.63 3.52 19.35
C ALA A 18 1.09 2.06 19.41
N PHE A 19 0.77 1.25 18.39
CA PHE A 19 1.25 -0.14 18.30
C PHE A 19 2.74 -0.19 18.00
N LEU A 20 3.19 0.67 17.08
CA LEU A 20 4.59 0.74 16.68
C LEU A 20 5.52 1.15 17.83
N ASN A 21 5.01 1.94 18.78
CA ASN A 21 5.72 2.38 19.98
C ASN A 21 5.50 1.46 21.19
N ASN A 22 4.71 0.42 21.08
CA ASN A 22 4.27 -0.46 22.18
C ASN A 22 3.45 0.26 23.26
N ASP A 23 2.74 1.32 22.92
CA ASP A 23 1.84 2.06 23.81
C ASP A 23 0.42 1.50 23.83
N ALA A 24 0.11 0.59 22.89
CA ALA A 24 -1.19 -0.05 22.76
C ALA A 24 -1.07 -1.45 22.14
N TYR A 25 -2.13 -2.24 22.29
CA TYR A 25 -2.30 -3.49 21.56
C TYR A 25 -3.73 -3.57 20.99
N THR A 26 -3.92 -4.45 20.01
CA THR A 26 -5.25 -4.75 19.48
C THR A 26 -5.52 -6.25 19.54
N PRO A 27 -6.74 -6.68 19.93
CA PRO A 27 -7.15 -8.09 19.83
C PRO A 27 -7.55 -8.48 18.39
N LEU A 28 -7.60 -7.53 17.45
CA LEU A 28 -7.98 -7.77 16.07
C LEU A 28 -6.76 -8.07 15.20
N ASP A 29 -6.96 -8.89 14.18
CA ASP A 29 -5.95 -9.10 13.15
C ASP A 29 -5.68 -7.78 12.41
N ASN A 30 -4.46 -7.29 12.48
CA ASN A 30 -4.02 -6.07 11.85
C ASN A 30 -3.15 -6.30 10.60
N VAL A 31 -3.09 -7.54 10.12
CA VAL A 31 -2.47 -7.90 8.84
C VAL A 31 -3.41 -8.84 8.10
N ILE A 32 -3.68 -8.53 6.84
CA ILE A 32 -4.59 -9.31 5.98
C ILE A 32 -3.89 -9.61 4.66
N SER A 33 -3.90 -10.88 4.26
CA SER A 33 -3.51 -11.30 2.92
C SER A 33 -4.71 -11.94 2.22
N THR A 34 -4.76 -11.77 0.90
CA THR A 34 -5.76 -12.41 0.05
C THR A 34 -5.10 -13.41 -0.90
N ASN A 35 -5.84 -14.45 -1.28
CA ASN A 35 -5.42 -15.38 -2.31
C ASN A 35 -5.83 -14.81 -3.67
N THR A 36 -4.84 -14.28 -4.40
CA THR A 36 -5.04 -13.83 -5.78
C THR A 36 -3.80 -14.12 -6.60
N ASP A 37 -4.00 -14.64 -7.81
CA ASP A 37 -2.94 -14.85 -8.79
C ASP A 37 -2.73 -13.62 -9.69
N GLN A 38 -3.49 -12.54 -9.45
CA GLN A 38 -3.46 -11.31 -10.23
C GLN A 38 -2.22 -10.45 -9.93
N THR A 39 -1.61 -10.63 -8.75
CA THR A 39 -0.42 -9.88 -8.34
C THR A 39 0.82 -10.76 -8.39
N LYS A 40 1.86 -10.30 -9.07
CA LYS A 40 3.15 -11.01 -9.21
C LYS A 40 4.12 -10.75 -8.05
N ARG A 41 3.89 -9.72 -7.28
CA ARG A 41 4.69 -9.30 -6.12
C ARG A 41 3.78 -9.07 -4.94
N ASP A 42 4.35 -9.19 -3.75
CA ASP A 42 3.63 -8.98 -2.51
C ASP A 42 4.46 -8.09 -1.58
N VAL A 43 4.25 -6.78 -1.70
CA VAL A 43 4.82 -5.79 -0.79
C VAL A 43 3.77 -5.48 0.27
N ILE A 44 4.11 -5.57 1.55
CA ILE A 44 3.16 -5.22 2.62
C ILE A 44 2.90 -3.72 2.60
N VAL A 45 1.62 -3.36 2.51
CA VAL A 45 1.14 -1.98 2.50
C VAL A 45 0.50 -1.65 3.84
N ASN A 46 1.04 -0.70 4.59
CA ASN A 46 0.38 -0.21 5.80
C ASN A 46 -0.68 0.83 5.46
N SER A 47 -1.87 0.67 6.00
CA SER A 47 -2.97 1.64 5.86
C SER A 47 -3.34 2.17 7.24
N SER A 48 -3.22 3.47 7.43
CA SER A 48 -3.50 4.16 8.68
C SER A 48 -4.11 5.54 8.41
N ASN A 49 -4.57 6.21 9.45
CA ASN A 49 -5.22 7.51 9.34
C ASN A 49 -4.24 8.70 9.42
N TYR A 50 -2.96 8.44 9.15
CA TYR A 50 -1.92 9.45 9.16
C TYR A 50 -0.94 9.24 8.00
N ILE A 51 -0.15 10.26 7.70
CA ILE A 51 0.96 10.23 6.75
C ILE A 51 2.25 10.33 7.54
N SER A 52 3.14 9.34 7.38
CA SER A 52 4.44 9.33 8.06
C SER A 52 5.38 10.35 7.43
N THR A 53 5.94 11.23 8.26
CA THR A 53 6.89 12.27 7.83
C THR A 53 8.24 12.17 8.55
N ASN A 54 8.45 11.10 9.32
CA ASN A 54 9.62 10.89 10.15
C ASN A 54 10.36 9.62 9.72
N GLU A 55 11.64 9.75 9.38
CA GLU A 55 12.47 8.63 8.93
C GLU A 55 12.68 7.53 9.98
N GLU A 56 12.62 7.85 11.28
CA GLU A 56 12.71 6.85 12.34
C GLU A 56 11.49 5.92 12.35
N LEU A 57 10.30 6.45 12.07
CA LEU A 57 9.09 5.64 11.86
C LEU A 57 9.24 4.76 10.61
N THR A 58 9.75 5.31 9.52
CA THR A 58 10.02 4.55 8.29
C THR A 58 10.92 3.36 8.57
N LYS A 59 11.99 3.53 9.34
CA LYS A 59 12.89 2.42 9.73
C LYS A 59 12.18 1.35 10.55
N LYS A 60 11.26 1.74 11.44
CA LYS A 60 10.45 0.78 12.23
C LYS A 60 9.53 -0.02 11.31
N PHE A 61 8.83 0.62 10.37
CA PHE A 61 7.99 -0.07 9.39
C PHE A 61 8.77 -1.02 8.50
N LEU A 62 9.94 -0.62 8.01
CA LEU A 62 10.80 -1.49 7.19
C LEU A 62 11.25 -2.74 7.95
N LYS A 63 11.53 -2.65 9.25
CA LYS A 63 11.84 -3.82 10.10
C LYS A 63 10.68 -4.82 10.21
N LEU A 64 9.45 -4.36 10.04
CA LEU A 64 8.25 -5.20 9.99
C LEU A 64 7.95 -5.72 8.57
N GLY A 65 8.80 -5.44 7.58
CA GLY A 65 8.59 -5.82 6.19
C GLY A 65 7.60 -4.93 5.43
N ILE A 66 7.18 -3.81 6.01
CA ILE A 66 6.25 -2.87 5.40
C ILE A 66 7.04 -1.93 4.49
N GLY A 67 6.72 -1.97 3.20
CA GLY A 67 7.44 -1.21 2.17
C GLY A 67 6.69 -0.03 1.59
N ILE A 68 5.38 0.07 1.83
CA ILE A 68 4.50 1.11 1.30
C ILE A 68 3.51 1.54 2.38
N GLU A 69 3.09 2.80 2.30
CA GLU A 69 2.05 3.40 3.13
C GLU A 69 0.97 4.02 2.23
N ASN A 70 -0.29 3.77 2.60
CA ASN A 70 -1.46 4.45 2.07
C ASN A 70 -2.54 4.59 3.15
N MET A 71 -3.78 4.91 2.80
CA MET A 71 -4.85 5.10 3.79
C MET A 71 -6.04 4.15 3.59
N GLU A 72 -6.12 3.38 2.50
CA GLU A 72 -7.35 2.68 2.08
C GLU A 72 -7.20 1.17 1.96
N PHE A 73 -6.03 0.65 1.63
CA PHE A 73 -5.88 -0.70 1.13
C PHE A 73 -6.27 -1.79 2.14
N PHE A 74 -5.97 -1.59 3.42
CA PHE A 74 -6.39 -2.53 4.46
C PHE A 74 -7.91 -2.69 4.52
N ALA A 75 -8.65 -1.58 4.47
CA ALA A 75 -10.11 -1.60 4.47
C ALA A 75 -10.67 -2.32 3.25
N VAL A 76 -10.10 -2.08 2.07
CA VAL A 76 -10.49 -2.78 0.83
C VAL A 76 -10.29 -4.28 0.95
N LEU A 77 -9.11 -4.73 1.39
CA LEU A 77 -8.83 -6.15 1.55
C LEU A 77 -9.69 -6.78 2.66
N ARG A 78 -9.98 -6.05 3.74
CA ARG A 78 -10.84 -6.55 4.82
C ARG A 78 -12.24 -6.84 4.31
N VAL A 79 -12.82 -5.92 3.57
CA VAL A 79 -14.15 -6.09 2.97
C VAL A 79 -14.14 -7.21 1.94
N ALA A 80 -13.16 -7.25 1.04
CA ALA A 80 -13.01 -8.30 0.05
C ALA A 80 -12.94 -9.70 0.71
N LYS A 81 -12.19 -9.83 1.79
CA LYS A 81 -12.07 -11.08 2.55
C LYS A 81 -13.40 -11.50 3.18
N GLU A 82 -14.17 -10.56 3.72
CA GLU A 82 -15.48 -10.83 4.32
C GLU A 82 -16.47 -11.42 3.31
N PHE A 83 -16.40 -11.00 2.05
CA PHE A 83 -17.25 -11.47 0.96
C PHE A 83 -16.58 -12.56 0.07
N ASP A 84 -15.43 -13.07 0.48
CA ASP A 84 -14.67 -14.09 -0.25
C ASP A 84 -14.33 -13.68 -1.70
N ILE A 85 -14.00 -12.40 -1.88
CA ILE A 85 -13.64 -11.81 -3.18
C ILE A 85 -12.12 -11.74 -3.31
N PRO A 86 -11.49 -12.40 -4.31
CA PRO A 86 -10.08 -12.22 -4.59
C PRO A 86 -9.77 -10.75 -4.91
N ALA A 87 -8.82 -10.16 -4.21
CA ALA A 87 -8.46 -8.76 -4.38
C ALA A 87 -6.95 -8.54 -4.22
N GLY A 88 -6.44 -7.57 -4.95
CA GLY A 88 -5.07 -7.08 -4.84
C GLY A 88 -5.02 -5.60 -5.13
N GLY A 89 -3.88 -4.98 -4.88
CA GLY A 89 -3.65 -3.56 -5.14
C GLY A 89 -2.50 -3.33 -6.10
N VAL A 90 -2.61 -2.28 -6.88
CA VAL A 90 -1.55 -1.74 -7.72
C VAL A 90 -1.34 -0.27 -7.33
N PHE A 91 -0.11 0.08 -7.07
CA PHE A 91 0.27 1.39 -6.54
C PHE A 91 1.37 2.01 -7.39
N CYS A 92 1.35 3.33 -7.51
CA CYS A 92 2.45 4.11 -8.06
C CYS A 92 3.03 4.99 -6.94
N ILE A 93 4.33 4.92 -6.73
CA ILE A 93 5.00 5.65 -5.65
C ILE A 93 5.06 7.14 -5.98
N THR A 94 4.49 7.97 -5.12
CA THR A 94 4.43 9.43 -5.29
C THR A 94 5.47 10.17 -4.46
N ASN A 95 5.83 9.64 -3.30
CA ASN A 95 6.69 10.29 -2.31
C ASN A 95 7.32 9.28 -1.36
N TYR A 96 8.35 9.69 -0.67
CA TYR A 96 8.90 8.97 0.49
C TYR A 96 8.24 9.43 1.79
N THR A 97 8.32 8.60 2.81
CA THR A 97 7.80 8.87 4.16
C THR A 97 8.82 9.69 4.97
N ASN A 98 9.04 10.92 4.56
CA ASN A 98 9.96 11.88 5.16
C ASN A 98 9.30 13.26 5.32
N LYS A 99 10.07 14.24 5.77
CA LYS A 99 9.58 15.62 5.99
C LYS A 99 8.98 16.28 4.74
N ASP A 100 9.38 15.84 3.55
CA ASP A 100 8.95 16.40 2.27
C ASP A 100 7.76 15.62 1.65
N ALA A 101 7.19 14.65 2.37
CA ALA A 101 6.16 13.73 1.88
C ALA A 101 4.99 14.45 1.21
N HIS A 102 4.47 15.51 1.82
CA HIS A 102 3.33 16.24 1.27
C HIS A 102 3.68 17.05 0.02
N SER A 103 4.81 17.75 0.03
CA SER A 103 5.26 18.54 -1.14
C SER A 103 5.60 17.65 -2.32
N ASP A 104 6.22 16.50 -2.08
CA ASP A 104 6.52 15.51 -3.12
C ASP A 104 5.25 14.89 -3.70
N PHE A 105 4.27 14.58 -2.84
CA PHE A 105 2.95 14.12 -3.30
C PHE A 105 2.31 15.16 -4.25
N LEU A 106 2.22 16.40 -3.84
CA LEU A 106 1.62 17.46 -4.67
C LEU A 106 2.34 17.63 -6.01
N LYS A 107 3.65 17.44 -6.03
CA LYS A 107 4.46 17.53 -7.25
C LYS A 107 4.25 16.33 -8.19
N ASN A 108 4.10 15.14 -7.64
CA ASN A 108 4.23 13.88 -8.40
C ASN A 108 2.89 13.18 -8.70
N HIS A 109 1.79 13.51 -7.98
CA HIS A 109 0.55 12.72 -8.03
C HIS A 109 -0.08 12.66 -9.43
N GLU A 110 -0.04 13.73 -10.21
CA GLU A 110 -0.63 13.75 -11.56
C GLU A 110 0.11 12.82 -12.53
N GLU A 111 1.44 12.80 -12.47
CA GLU A 111 2.24 11.90 -13.30
C GLU A 111 2.09 10.43 -12.83
N ALA A 112 2.11 10.21 -11.52
CA ALA A 112 1.89 8.88 -10.95
C ALA A 112 0.52 8.31 -11.35
N LYS A 113 -0.53 9.14 -11.35
CA LYS A 113 -1.88 8.77 -11.80
C LYS A 113 -1.88 8.31 -13.26
N LYS A 114 -1.22 9.06 -14.17
CA LYS A 114 -1.11 8.70 -15.57
C LYS A 114 -0.40 7.36 -15.78
N LEU A 115 0.72 7.15 -15.08
CA LEU A 115 1.48 5.91 -15.15
C LEU A 115 0.66 4.72 -14.64
N LEU A 116 -0.04 4.89 -13.52
CA LEU A 116 -0.91 3.87 -12.96
C LEU A 116 -2.07 3.53 -13.92
N GLU A 117 -2.71 4.53 -14.51
CA GLU A 117 -3.78 4.34 -15.49
C GLU A 117 -3.31 3.56 -16.73
N LEU A 118 -2.13 3.89 -17.27
CA LEU A 118 -1.53 3.17 -18.39
C LEU A 118 -1.23 1.71 -18.02
N HIS A 119 -0.70 1.46 -16.84
CA HIS A 119 -0.41 0.11 -16.34
C HIS A 119 -1.68 -0.73 -16.23
N VAL A 120 -2.74 -0.19 -15.62
CA VAL A 120 -4.03 -0.88 -15.46
C VAL A 120 -4.68 -1.17 -16.81
N LYS A 121 -4.71 -0.19 -17.73
CA LYS A 121 -5.24 -0.39 -19.09
C LYS A 121 -4.51 -1.49 -19.84
N LYS A 122 -3.21 -1.59 -19.71
CA LYS A 122 -2.41 -2.66 -20.32
C LYS A 122 -2.77 -4.02 -19.73
N GLY A 123 -2.85 -4.13 -18.41
CA GLY A 123 -3.24 -5.37 -17.73
C GLY A 123 -4.63 -5.85 -18.12
N VAL A 124 -5.62 -4.95 -18.18
CA VAL A 124 -6.98 -5.29 -18.62
C VAL A 124 -6.99 -5.81 -20.06
N LYS A 125 -6.25 -5.19 -20.98
CA LYS A 125 -6.15 -5.67 -22.38
C LYS A 125 -5.52 -7.07 -22.48
N GLU A 126 -4.57 -7.39 -21.62
CA GLU A 126 -3.97 -8.73 -21.58
C GLU A 126 -4.96 -9.79 -21.07
N LEU A 127 -5.80 -9.45 -20.08
CA LEU A 127 -6.84 -10.34 -19.57
C LEU A 127 -7.95 -10.60 -20.57
N THR A 128 -8.35 -9.61 -21.39
CA THR A 128 -9.41 -9.76 -22.38
C THR A 128 -8.98 -10.50 -23.66
N LYS A 129 -7.68 -10.75 -23.84
CA LYS A 129 -7.15 -11.56 -24.96
C LYS A 129 -7.09 -13.06 -24.66
N ARG A 130 -7.40 -13.46 -23.44
CA ARG A 130 -7.45 -14.87 -23.01
C ARG A 130 -8.87 -15.42 -23.16
#